data_79996a5e47ae2b82e0c1fde9f0f5f230
#
_entry.id   79996a5e47ae2b82e0c1fde9f0f5f230
#
_cell.length_a   1.000
_cell.length_b   1.000
_cell.length_c   1.000
_cell.angle_alpha   90.00
_cell.angle_beta   90.00
_cell.angle_gamma   90.00
#
_symmetry.space_group_name_H-M   'P 1'
#
loop_
_entity.id
_entity.type
_entity.pdbx_description
1 polymer ?
#
loop_
_entity_poly.entity_id
_entity_poly.type
_entity_poly.pdbx_seq_one_letter_code
_entity_poly.pdbx_strand_id
1 'polypeptide(L)'
;WSYNENTRCFESTNVGAGNTTSTTKLTVTLEWPATVSFNYGASSEQDYDFVNITLTNGEETEAIASNLSGEAKGAFERKLEAGVYVFTFSYAKDEATNGGRDVGWVSDLKIYNAPHDPHGMIIDETYLKTPADCEHAAVYYYVCLGCGEISQETYEYGAPLGHDFTETVVAPTCEADGYTQHTCSRCD
;
A
#
# COMPACT_ATOMS: atom_id res chain seq x y z
N TRP A 1 -13.39 -13.58 -16.70
CA TRP A 1 -12.16 -12.79 -16.74
C TRP A 1 -11.02 -13.62 -16.20
N SER A 2 -9.89 -13.58 -16.88
CA SER A 2 -8.67 -14.30 -16.50
C SER A 2 -7.45 -13.41 -16.74
N TYR A 3 -6.38 -13.68 -15.97
CA TYR A 3 -5.12 -12.98 -16.18
C TYR A 3 -4.39 -13.52 -17.43
N ASN A 4 -3.98 -12.60 -18.30
CA ASN A 4 -3.21 -12.90 -19.49
C ASN A 4 -1.76 -12.44 -19.29
N GLU A 5 -0.82 -13.38 -19.18
CA GLU A 5 0.60 -13.10 -18.90
C GLU A 5 1.28 -12.30 -20.02
N ASN A 6 0.85 -12.49 -21.26
CA ASN A 6 1.44 -11.81 -22.42
C ASN A 6 1.10 -10.32 -22.45
N THR A 7 -0.12 -9.96 -22.06
CA THR A 7 -0.61 -8.57 -22.01
C THR A 7 -0.49 -7.94 -20.64
N ARG A 8 -0.26 -8.74 -19.59
CA ARG A 8 -0.27 -8.34 -18.17
C ARG A 8 -1.59 -7.69 -17.76
N CYS A 9 -2.69 -8.13 -18.37
CA CYS A 9 -4.03 -7.64 -18.09
C CYS A 9 -4.94 -8.76 -17.59
N PHE A 10 -5.96 -8.41 -16.81
CA PHE A 10 -7.15 -9.23 -16.65
C PHE A 10 -8.05 -8.97 -17.85
N GLU A 11 -8.42 -10.01 -18.56
CA GLU A 11 -9.22 -9.95 -19.79
C GLU A 11 -10.50 -10.74 -19.66
N SER A 12 -11.55 -10.28 -20.35
CA SER A 12 -12.82 -11.01 -20.47
C SER A 12 -12.61 -12.36 -21.15
N THR A 13 -13.43 -13.36 -20.81
CA THR A 13 -13.26 -14.75 -21.27
C THR A 13 -14.26 -15.19 -22.34
N ASN A 14 -15.03 -14.26 -22.88
CA ASN A 14 -16.05 -14.51 -23.91
C ASN A 14 -15.59 -14.14 -25.34
N VAL A 15 -14.29 -14.23 -25.60
CA VAL A 15 -13.71 -14.03 -26.94
C VAL A 15 -14.36 -14.97 -27.93
N GLY A 16 -14.83 -14.46 -29.07
CA GLY A 16 -15.47 -15.23 -30.12
C GLY A 16 -16.87 -15.77 -29.80
N ALA A 17 -17.42 -15.46 -28.63
CA ALA A 17 -18.74 -15.93 -28.21
C ALA A 17 -19.79 -14.80 -28.28
N GLY A 18 -20.48 -14.69 -29.43
CA GLY A 18 -21.55 -13.70 -29.63
C GLY A 18 -22.72 -13.85 -28.66
N ASN A 19 -23.50 -12.79 -28.46
CA ASN A 19 -24.64 -12.69 -27.53
C ASN A 19 -24.30 -13.09 -26.08
N THR A 20 -23.10 -12.80 -25.62
CA THR A 20 -22.64 -13.17 -24.27
C THR A 20 -22.13 -11.97 -23.48
N THR A 21 -22.24 -12.07 -22.17
CA THR A 21 -21.63 -11.11 -21.25
C THR A 21 -20.70 -11.85 -20.28
N SER A 22 -19.44 -11.43 -20.26
CA SER A 22 -18.46 -11.87 -19.28
C SER A 22 -18.39 -10.84 -18.15
N THR A 23 -18.59 -11.26 -16.91
CA THR A 23 -18.57 -10.37 -15.74
C THR A 23 -17.64 -10.88 -14.68
N THR A 24 -16.90 -9.98 -14.02
CA THR A 24 -16.13 -10.26 -12.82
C THR A 24 -16.31 -9.16 -11.80
N LYS A 25 -16.06 -9.49 -10.53
CA LYS A 25 -16.13 -8.55 -9.42
C LYS A 25 -14.83 -8.58 -8.62
N LEU A 26 -14.36 -7.40 -8.26
CA LEU A 26 -13.28 -7.19 -7.31
C LEU A 26 -13.87 -6.53 -6.07
N THR A 27 -13.79 -7.21 -4.93
CA THR A 27 -14.15 -6.62 -3.63
C THR A 27 -12.90 -6.10 -2.96
N VAL A 28 -12.91 -4.83 -2.59
CA VAL A 28 -11.83 -4.15 -1.87
C VAL A 28 -12.37 -3.72 -0.51
N THR A 29 -11.75 -4.21 0.56
CA THR A 29 -12.05 -3.77 1.94
C THR A 29 -10.92 -2.86 2.39
N LEU A 30 -11.25 -1.62 2.71
CA LEU A 30 -10.33 -0.61 3.21
C LEU A 30 -10.58 -0.40 4.70
N GLU A 31 -9.58 -0.63 5.53
CA GLU A 31 -9.64 -0.36 6.97
C GLU A 31 -9.42 1.13 7.28
N TRP A 32 -8.77 1.84 6.36
CA TRP A 32 -8.51 3.29 6.37
C TRP A 32 -8.56 3.87 4.97
N PRO A 33 -8.62 5.20 4.82
CA PRO A 33 -8.66 5.84 3.51
C PRO A 33 -7.45 5.47 2.66
N ALA A 34 -7.71 5.06 1.41
CA ALA A 34 -6.67 4.69 0.46
C ALA A 34 -7.04 5.11 -0.96
N THR A 35 -6.04 5.27 -1.83
CA THR A 35 -6.27 5.48 -3.26
C THR A 35 -6.29 4.14 -3.98
N VAL A 36 -7.35 3.91 -4.75
CA VAL A 36 -7.46 2.78 -5.67
C VAL A 36 -7.26 3.30 -7.08
N SER A 37 -6.36 2.67 -7.84
CA SER A 37 -6.13 3.02 -9.24
C SER A 37 -5.99 1.79 -10.12
N PHE A 38 -6.45 1.90 -11.37
CA PHE A 38 -6.26 0.89 -12.43
C PHE A 38 -6.47 1.52 -13.81
N ASN A 39 -5.89 0.88 -14.82
CA ASN A 39 -6.18 1.17 -16.22
C ASN A 39 -7.20 0.17 -16.74
N TYR A 40 -8.03 0.59 -17.69
CA TYR A 40 -9.04 -0.26 -18.31
C TYR A 40 -9.26 0.08 -19.77
N GLY A 41 -9.87 -0.82 -20.51
CA GLY A 41 -10.21 -0.56 -21.91
C GLY A 41 -10.97 -1.68 -22.57
N ALA A 42 -11.27 -1.42 -23.85
CA ALA A 42 -11.81 -2.36 -24.79
C ALA A 42 -10.87 -2.48 -26.01
N SER A 43 -10.82 -3.66 -26.61
CA SER A 43 -10.33 -3.91 -27.97
C SER A 43 -11.39 -4.78 -28.62
N SER A 44 -12.39 -4.15 -29.22
CA SER A 44 -13.67 -4.76 -29.57
C SER A 44 -14.24 -4.17 -30.86
N GLU A 45 -15.37 -4.70 -31.33
CA GLU A 45 -16.15 -4.07 -32.38
C GLU A 45 -16.71 -2.74 -31.90
N GLN A 46 -16.48 -1.69 -32.70
CA GLN A 46 -16.93 -0.33 -32.38
C GLN A 46 -18.47 -0.25 -32.38
N ASP A 47 -19.04 0.30 -31.30
CA ASP A 47 -20.49 0.57 -31.13
C ASP A 47 -21.41 -0.67 -31.05
N TYR A 48 -20.82 -1.87 -30.89
CA TYR A 48 -21.58 -3.12 -30.77
C TYR A 48 -21.17 -3.94 -29.53
N ASP A 49 -19.88 -4.02 -29.24
CA ASP A 49 -19.37 -4.74 -28.06
C ASP A 49 -18.90 -3.73 -27.01
N PHE A 50 -19.34 -3.88 -25.77
CA PHE A 50 -19.19 -2.84 -24.76
C PHE A 50 -18.55 -3.33 -23.46
N VAL A 51 -17.59 -2.56 -22.97
CA VAL A 51 -17.10 -2.64 -21.60
C VAL A 51 -17.87 -1.65 -20.72
N ASN A 52 -18.38 -2.14 -19.60
CA ASN A 52 -18.97 -1.34 -18.54
C ASN A 52 -18.27 -1.65 -17.23
N ILE A 53 -18.00 -0.61 -16.43
CA ILE A 53 -17.36 -0.71 -15.13
C ILE A 53 -18.16 0.11 -14.14
N THR A 54 -18.52 -0.51 -13.02
CA THR A 54 -19.22 0.17 -11.93
C THR A 54 -18.50 0.01 -10.62
N LEU A 55 -18.67 0.99 -9.74
CA LEU A 55 -18.23 0.96 -8.34
C LEU A 55 -19.48 0.99 -7.45
N THR A 56 -19.58 0.02 -6.56
CA THR A 56 -20.65 -0.05 -5.55
C THR A 56 -20.04 0.10 -4.15
N ASN A 57 -20.65 0.97 -3.34
CA ASN A 57 -20.36 1.13 -1.92
C ASN A 57 -21.69 1.10 -1.14
N GLY A 58 -21.93 0.03 -0.40
CA GLY A 58 -23.23 -0.21 0.23
C GLY A 58 -24.35 -0.35 -0.80
N GLU A 59 -25.34 0.56 -0.76
CA GLU A 59 -26.48 0.58 -1.70
C GLU A 59 -26.23 1.49 -2.92
N GLU A 60 -25.19 2.33 -2.88
CA GLU A 60 -24.88 3.27 -3.96
C GLU A 60 -24.01 2.61 -5.02
N THR A 61 -24.40 2.77 -6.28
CA THR A 61 -23.63 2.30 -7.44
C THR A 61 -23.44 3.43 -8.43
N GLU A 62 -22.19 3.67 -8.81
CA GLU A 62 -21.84 4.65 -9.83
C GLU A 62 -21.13 3.98 -11.02
N ALA A 63 -21.24 4.59 -12.20
CA ALA A 63 -20.54 4.15 -13.40
C ALA A 63 -19.15 4.80 -13.46
N ILE A 64 -18.10 3.96 -13.60
CA ILE A 64 -16.74 4.39 -13.92
C ILE A 64 -16.57 4.50 -15.44
N ALA A 65 -17.07 3.51 -16.16
CA ALA A 65 -17.12 3.50 -17.62
C ALA A 65 -18.46 2.92 -18.11
N SER A 66 -19.02 3.51 -19.14
CA SER A 66 -20.26 3.06 -19.77
C SER A 66 -20.08 2.96 -21.28
N ASN A 67 -20.45 1.82 -21.83
CA ASN A 67 -20.45 1.55 -23.27
C ASN A 67 -19.10 1.86 -23.96
N LEU A 68 -18.00 1.51 -23.30
CA LEU A 68 -16.68 1.66 -23.91
C LEU A 68 -16.48 0.58 -24.97
N SER A 69 -16.19 0.96 -26.21
CA SER A 69 -16.09 0.06 -27.36
C SER A 69 -14.95 0.43 -28.31
N GLY A 70 -14.64 -0.42 -29.27
CA GLY A 70 -13.52 -0.25 -30.18
C GLY A 70 -12.16 -0.36 -29.48
N GLU A 71 -11.17 0.39 -29.95
CA GLU A 71 -9.84 0.50 -29.34
C GLU A 71 -9.82 1.64 -28.33
N ALA A 72 -10.59 1.51 -27.26
CA ALA A 72 -10.77 2.54 -26.25
C ALA A 72 -10.10 2.19 -24.93
N LYS A 73 -9.65 3.21 -24.19
CA LYS A 73 -9.01 3.06 -22.88
C LYS A 73 -9.32 4.22 -21.96
N GLY A 74 -9.25 3.96 -20.66
CA GLY A 74 -9.37 4.92 -19.59
C GLY A 74 -8.55 4.53 -18.38
N ALA A 75 -8.54 5.39 -17.38
CA ALA A 75 -7.93 5.15 -16.09
C ALA A 75 -8.90 5.55 -14.99
N PHE A 76 -8.86 4.82 -13.91
CA PHE A 76 -9.52 5.16 -12.66
C PHE A 76 -8.46 5.42 -11.60
N GLU A 77 -8.61 6.53 -10.90
CA GLU A 77 -7.81 6.82 -9.71
C GLU A 77 -8.67 7.66 -8.76
N ARG A 78 -8.89 7.15 -7.55
CA ARG A 78 -9.69 7.84 -6.55
C ARG A 78 -9.27 7.47 -5.15
N LYS A 79 -9.19 8.47 -4.26
CA LYS A 79 -9.15 8.26 -2.82
C LYS A 79 -10.53 7.83 -2.34
N LEU A 80 -10.59 6.68 -1.68
CA LEU A 80 -11.79 6.10 -1.07
C LEU A 80 -11.61 6.09 0.45
N GLU A 81 -12.68 6.33 1.18
CA GLU A 81 -12.70 6.26 2.64
C GLU A 81 -12.68 4.79 3.12
N ALA A 82 -12.52 4.56 4.42
CA ALA A 82 -12.65 3.21 4.98
C ALA A 82 -14.03 2.63 4.66
N GLY A 83 -14.08 1.39 4.19
CA GLY A 83 -15.32 0.75 3.77
C GLY A 83 -15.11 -0.44 2.85
N VAL A 84 -16.23 -1.00 2.38
CA VAL A 84 -16.24 -2.12 1.43
C VAL A 84 -16.71 -1.62 0.07
N TYR A 85 -15.90 -1.85 -0.95
CA TYR A 85 -16.13 -1.41 -2.31
C TYR A 85 -16.15 -2.59 -3.26
N VAL A 86 -17.09 -2.62 -4.19
CA VAL A 86 -17.20 -3.67 -5.20
C VAL A 86 -17.07 -3.04 -6.59
N PHE A 87 -15.97 -3.29 -7.25
CA PHE A 87 -15.79 -2.98 -8.66
C PHE A 87 -16.35 -4.13 -9.50
N THR A 88 -17.31 -3.83 -10.37
CA THR A 88 -17.86 -4.81 -11.31
C THR A 88 -17.41 -4.45 -12.72
N PHE A 89 -16.73 -5.38 -13.36
CA PHE A 89 -16.25 -5.28 -14.74
C PHE A 89 -17.07 -6.21 -15.62
N SER A 90 -17.66 -5.70 -16.69
CA SER A 90 -18.43 -6.51 -17.63
C SER A 90 -18.04 -6.18 -19.07
N TYR A 91 -18.01 -7.21 -19.91
CA TYR A 91 -17.84 -7.10 -21.35
C TYR A 91 -19.00 -7.84 -22.03
N ALA A 92 -19.86 -7.08 -22.69
CA ALA A 92 -21.05 -7.57 -23.39
C ALA A 92 -20.80 -7.53 -24.89
N LYS A 93 -21.19 -8.60 -25.58
CA LYS A 93 -21.06 -8.78 -27.02
C LYS A 93 -22.41 -8.97 -27.67
N ASP A 94 -22.56 -8.45 -28.89
CA ASP A 94 -23.68 -8.78 -29.75
C ASP A 94 -23.47 -10.12 -30.49
N GLU A 95 -24.33 -10.42 -31.47
CA GLU A 95 -24.32 -11.68 -32.22
C GLU A 95 -23.28 -11.70 -33.35
N ALA A 96 -22.86 -10.52 -33.81
CA ALA A 96 -22.19 -10.38 -35.08
C ALA A 96 -20.64 -10.48 -35.00
N THR A 97 -19.97 -9.60 -35.66
CA THR A 97 -18.55 -9.62 -35.98
C THR A 97 -17.67 -9.39 -34.74
N ASN A 98 -16.51 -10.05 -34.68
CA ASN A 98 -15.49 -9.75 -33.67
C ASN A 98 -14.54 -8.66 -34.19
N GLY A 99 -14.39 -7.58 -33.45
CA GLY A 99 -13.45 -6.50 -33.74
C GLY A 99 -12.23 -6.51 -32.79
N GLY A 100 -11.10 -6.02 -33.25
CA GLY A 100 -9.90 -5.93 -32.44
C GLY A 100 -9.44 -7.27 -31.86
N ARG A 101 -9.09 -7.28 -30.57
CA ARG A 101 -8.75 -8.50 -29.81
C ARG A 101 -9.97 -9.19 -29.20
N ASP A 102 -11.12 -8.58 -29.34
CA ASP A 102 -12.41 -9.06 -28.84
C ASP A 102 -12.43 -9.25 -27.32
N VAL A 103 -11.88 -8.28 -26.59
CA VAL A 103 -11.75 -8.32 -25.12
C VAL A 103 -12.05 -6.97 -24.47
N GLY A 104 -12.63 -7.01 -23.27
CA GLY A 104 -12.48 -5.98 -22.25
C GLY A 104 -11.29 -6.32 -21.34
N TRP A 105 -10.55 -5.32 -20.89
CA TRP A 105 -9.35 -5.53 -20.10
C TRP A 105 -9.19 -4.53 -18.95
N VAL A 106 -8.45 -4.96 -17.89
CA VAL A 106 -8.03 -4.16 -16.74
C VAL A 106 -6.57 -4.47 -16.43
N SER A 107 -5.77 -3.45 -16.14
CA SER A 107 -4.35 -3.58 -15.76
C SER A 107 -3.95 -2.63 -14.64
N ASP A 108 -2.74 -2.83 -14.13
CA ASP A 108 -2.08 -1.94 -13.17
C ASP A 108 -2.90 -1.60 -11.92
N LEU A 109 -3.66 -2.57 -11.44
CA LEU A 109 -4.43 -2.39 -10.21
C LEU A 109 -3.47 -2.14 -9.03
N LYS A 110 -3.68 -1.01 -8.37
CA LYS A 110 -2.93 -0.59 -7.19
C LYS A 110 -3.88 -0.08 -6.12
N ILE A 111 -3.54 -0.38 -4.87
CA ILE A 111 -4.16 0.19 -3.68
C ILE A 111 -3.03 0.77 -2.85
N TYR A 112 -3.07 2.06 -2.61
CA TYR A 112 -2.04 2.76 -1.86
C TYR A 112 -2.63 3.89 -1.05
N ASN A 113 -2.01 4.20 0.06
CA ASN A 113 -2.41 5.33 0.89
C ASN A 113 -1.81 6.62 0.29
N ALA A 114 -2.66 7.63 0.05
CA ALA A 114 -2.21 8.95 -0.36
C ALA A 114 -2.84 10.00 0.57
N PRO A 115 -2.09 11.00 1.01
CA PRO A 115 -0.64 11.06 1.07
C PRO A 115 -0.09 10.07 2.10
N HIS A 116 1.18 9.71 2.00
CA HIS A 116 1.86 8.95 3.04
C HIS A 116 1.58 9.58 4.40
N ASP A 117 0.96 8.82 5.31
CA ASP A 117 1.06 9.15 6.73
C ASP A 117 2.32 8.43 7.26
N PRO A 118 3.45 9.11 7.34
CA PRO A 118 4.71 8.51 7.75
C PRO A 118 4.77 8.25 9.27
N HIS A 119 3.68 8.47 10.00
CA HIS A 119 3.67 8.50 11.47
C HIS A 119 3.34 7.16 12.12
N GLY A 120 3.45 6.04 11.40
CA GLY A 120 3.37 4.71 12.02
C GLY A 120 4.56 4.49 12.96
N MET A 121 4.27 4.21 14.23
CA MET A 121 5.26 3.91 15.26
C MET A 121 5.43 2.39 15.35
N ILE A 122 6.55 1.87 14.83
CA ILE A 122 6.89 0.43 14.91
C ILE A 122 8.18 0.27 15.69
N ILE A 123 8.11 -0.50 16.76
CA ILE A 123 9.26 -0.83 17.63
C ILE A 123 9.89 -2.12 17.12
N ASP A 124 10.81 -1.99 16.19
CA ASP A 124 11.57 -3.09 15.60
C ASP A 124 12.99 -2.62 15.27
N GLU A 125 13.97 -3.50 15.41
CA GLU A 125 15.38 -3.18 15.15
C GLU A 125 15.62 -2.67 13.71
N THR A 126 14.78 -3.08 12.77
CA THR A 126 14.85 -2.63 11.37
C THR A 126 14.67 -1.11 11.23
N TYR A 127 13.92 -0.50 12.14
CA TYR A 127 13.60 0.93 12.12
C TYR A 127 14.35 1.73 13.21
N LEU A 128 15.23 1.06 13.95
CA LEU A 128 16.05 1.69 14.98
C LEU A 128 17.09 2.60 14.35
N LYS A 129 17.05 3.90 14.68
CA LYS A 129 18.05 4.88 14.27
C LYS A 129 19.21 4.94 15.25
N THR A 130 18.89 5.01 16.53
CA THR A 130 19.88 5.11 17.62
C THR A 130 19.39 4.31 18.81
N PRO A 131 20.18 3.35 19.34
CA PRO A 131 19.79 2.64 20.54
C PRO A 131 19.79 3.57 21.76
N ALA A 132 19.05 3.19 22.81
CA ALA A 132 19.08 3.89 24.07
C ALA A 132 20.49 3.82 24.69
N ASP A 133 20.90 4.91 25.30
CA ASP A 133 22.12 5.00 26.08
C ASP A 133 21.85 5.39 27.55
N CYS A 134 22.84 5.79 28.30
CA CYS A 134 22.67 6.13 29.72
C CYS A 134 21.77 7.34 29.94
N GLU A 135 21.73 8.25 28.99
CA GLU A 135 21.10 9.56 29.14
C GLU A 135 19.92 9.76 28.16
N HIS A 136 19.87 8.97 27.08
CA HIS A 136 18.90 9.14 26.02
C HIS A 136 18.08 7.87 25.78
N ALA A 137 16.81 8.05 25.43
CA ALA A 137 15.93 6.98 24.98
C ALA A 137 16.31 6.50 23.57
N ALA A 138 15.85 5.33 23.17
CA ALA A 138 16.02 4.86 21.80
C ALA A 138 15.26 5.74 20.81
N VAL A 139 15.84 5.96 19.63
CA VAL A 139 15.25 6.75 18.55
C VAL A 139 14.91 5.84 17.38
N TYR A 140 13.70 5.91 16.90
CA TYR A 140 13.21 5.14 15.77
C TYR A 140 12.75 6.06 14.63
N TYR A 141 12.81 5.56 13.40
CA TYR A 141 12.17 6.20 12.27
C TYR A 141 10.66 5.91 12.28
N TYR A 142 9.84 6.88 11.89
CA TYR A 142 8.47 6.62 11.53
C TYR A 142 8.39 5.80 10.24
N VAL A 143 7.36 4.97 10.13
CA VAL A 143 7.13 4.10 8.98
C VAL A 143 5.70 4.29 8.48
N CYS A 144 5.52 4.36 7.18
CA CYS A 144 4.17 4.31 6.63
C CYS A 144 3.60 2.90 6.79
N LEU A 145 2.56 2.74 7.61
CA LEU A 145 1.92 1.44 7.85
C LEU A 145 1.25 0.86 6.60
N GLY A 146 0.95 1.71 5.60
CA GLY A 146 0.30 1.28 4.37
C GLY A 146 1.27 0.76 3.30
N CYS A 147 2.47 1.37 3.16
CA CYS A 147 3.42 0.99 2.11
C CYS A 147 4.79 0.54 2.62
N GLY A 148 5.05 0.67 3.93
CA GLY A 148 6.33 0.30 4.54
C GLY A 148 7.46 1.31 4.28
N GLU A 149 7.20 2.46 3.67
CA GLU A 149 8.22 3.48 3.43
C GLU A 149 8.71 4.09 4.75
N ILE A 150 10.03 4.20 4.92
CA ILE A 150 10.65 4.77 6.10
C ILE A 150 10.75 6.28 5.94
N SER A 151 10.21 7.02 6.92
CA SER A 151 10.28 8.49 6.97
C SER A 151 11.69 8.99 7.31
N GLN A 152 11.96 10.26 6.98
CA GLN A 152 13.14 10.96 7.51
C GLN A 152 12.90 11.47 8.95
N GLU A 153 11.65 11.52 9.38
CA GLU A 153 11.28 11.93 10.72
C GLU A 153 11.45 10.78 11.72
N THR A 154 11.69 11.14 12.98
CA THR A 154 12.00 10.18 14.04
C THR A 154 11.24 10.51 15.33
N TYR A 155 11.08 9.49 16.17
CA TYR A 155 10.51 9.61 17.51
C TYR A 155 11.34 8.88 18.55
N GLU A 156 11.26 9.34 19.77
CA GLU A 156 11.87 8.67 20.93
C GLU A 156 10.91 7.64 21.52
N TYR A 157 11.45 6.50 21.94
CA TYR A 157 10.68 5.46 22.59
C TYR A 157 11.42 4.82 23.75
N GLY A 158 10.71 4.62 24.86
CA GLY A 158 11.24 4.07 26.09
C GLY A 158 11.85 5.14 27.01
N ALA A 159 12.77 4.72 27.85
CA ALA A 159 13.52 5.58 28.75
C ALA A 159 15.02 5.37 28.57
N PRO A 160 15.87 6.35 28.97
CA PRO A 160 17.31 6.14 29.06
C PRO A 160 17.65 4.94 29.94
N LEU A 161 18.74 4.26 29.62
CA LEU A 161 19.18 3.06 30.36
C LEU A 161 19.68 3.38 31.77
N GLY A 162 20.01 4.63 32.03
CA GLY A 162 20.67 5.06 33.27
C GLY A 162 22.12 4.58 33.37
N HIS A 163 22.83 5.10 34.34
CA HIS A 163 24.20 4.68 34.63
C HIS A 163 24.21 3.42 35.51
N ASP A 164 25.14 2.53 35.20
CA ASP A 164 25.41 1.32 35.98
C ASP A 164 26.84 1.44 36.50
N PHE A 165 27.00 2.03 37.70
CA PHE A 165 28.30 2.36 38.25
C PHE A 165 28.93 1.18 38.98
N THR A 166 30.17 0.92 38.65
CA THR A 166 31.10 0.11 39.46
C THR A 166 31.99 1.06 40.27
N GLU A 167 32.22 0.70 41.52
CA GLU A 167 33.08 1.46 42.45
C GLU A 167 34.44 0.83 42.57
N THR A 168 35.47 1.65 42.46
CA THR A 168 36.87 1.24 42.72
C THR A 168 37.46 2.20 43.72
N VAL A 169 37.91 1.67 44.85
CA VAL A 169 38.59 2.46 45.89
C VAL A 169 40.08 2.61 45.54
N VAL A 170 40.52 3.84 45.36
CA VAL A 170 41.91 4.20 45.17
C VAL A 170 42.47 4.62 46.53
N ALA A 171 43.44 3.85 47.06
CA ALA A 171 44.03 4.12 48.35
C ALA A 171 44.85 5.43 48.33
N PRO A 172 44.92 6.15 49.47
CA PRO A 172 45.75 7.35 49.56
C PRO A 172 47.20 7.02 49.41
N THR A 173 47.96 7.98 48.89
CA THR A 173 49.43 7.96 48.79
C THR A 173 50.04 9.01 49.75
N CYS A 174 51.37 9.10 49.79
CA CYS A 174 52.07 10.14 50.60
C CYS A 174 51.84 11.56 50.00
N GLU A 175 51.36 11.66 48.76
CA GLU A 175 51.26 12.91 48.04
C GLU A 175 49.79 13.25 47.63
N ALA A 176 48.82 12.30 47.77
CA ALA A 176 47.43 12.48 47.37
C ALA A 176 46.47 11.70 48.27
N ASP A 177 45.33 12.27 48.55
CA ASP A 177 44.23 11.61 49.27
C ASP A 177 43.64 10.48 48.45
N GLY A 178 43.16 9.42 49.14
CA GLY A 178 42.39 8.35 48.51
C GLY A 178 41.01 8.83 48.07
N TYR A 179 40.46 8.18 47.06
CA TYR A 179 39.11 8.48 46.55
C TYR A 179 38.40 7.21 46.05
N THR A 180 37.10 7.29 45.91
CA THR A 180 36.30 6.26 45.26
C THR A 180 36.02 6.72 43.84
N GLN A 181 36.44 5.92 42.89
CA GLN A 181 36.14 6.13 41.47
C GLN A 181 34.86 5.38 41.11
N HIS A 182 33.93 6.07 40.50
CA HIS A 182 32.71 5.51 39.92
C HIS A 182 32.86 5.45 38.40
N THR A 183 32.82 4.26 37.83
CA THR A 183 32.92 4.06 36.39
C THR A 183 31.66 3.39 35.92
N CYS A 184 30.98 3.99 34.93
CA CYS A 184 29.79 3.36 34.34
C CYS A 184 30.18 2.20 33.43
N SER A 185 29.47 1.08 33.53
CA SER A 185 29.72 -0.10 32.67
C SER A 185 29.17 0.09 31.23
N ARG A 186 28.37 1.13 31.01
CA ARG A 186 27.64 1.38 29.75
C ARG A 186 28.15 2.59 28.97
N CYS A 187 28.81 3.52 29.62
CA CYS A 187 29.41 4.70 28.99
C CYS A 187 30.72 5.04 29.63
N ASP A 188 31.62 5.69 28.89
CA ASP A 188 32.95 6.14 29.37
C ASP A 188 32.88 7.45 30.17
#